data_039dae1e92665b313755124f81394eb9
#
_entry.id   039dae1e92665b313755124f81394eb9
#
_cell.length_a   1.000
_cell.length_b   1.000
_cell.length_c   1.000
_cell.angle_alpha   90.00
_cell.angle_beta   90.00
_cell.angle_gamma   90.00
#
_symmetry.space_group_name_H-M   'P 1'
#
loop_
_entity.id
_entity.type
_entity.pdbx_description
1 polymer ?
#
loop_
_entity_poly.entity_id
_entity_poly.type
_entity_poly.pdbx_seq_one_letter_code
_entity_poly.pdbx_strand_id
1 'polypeptide(L)'
;LKANSLGRIQLKFPLVLVTTLFLAAPAFCQTLQPNDYNDPKAWLCRPDRLNACNADMTATIVAADGTFTRETWQADSTAPIDCFYVYPTVSTDPAPTSDMTADAAELNVIRQQFARFASKCRPYAPLYRQVTLAGLRTRLAGGGGGGVLSRGSQYDDVRDAWNHYLEHDNKGRGFVLVAHSQGSFILDELIRREIDGKPIQARMVSAILLGATLAVPRGKDVGGSFQHIPLCHSATQTSCVITYVSFRSTVPPPANTRFGKVSDPNMIAACTNPAALAGGSGELHAYLSADGQTIVGTTPPKPWVSPERPAGAPWVMVPGLLTAQCKSNENATYLEVTVRGNPSDPRTDDIIGDLNAGGQILADWGLHLVDFNVAMGNLVDIVEQQAKTWLAKR
;
A
#
# COMPACT_ATOMS: atom_id res chain seq x y z
N LEU A 1 -87.96 27.10 37.75
CA LEU A 1 -87.13 28.24 37.31
C LEU A 1 -86.44 27.86 36.04
N LYS A 2 -86.66 28.66 34.96
CA LYS A 2 -86.46 28.42 33.56
C LYS A 2 -84.99 28.06 33.16
N ALA A 3 -84.83 26.97 32.39
CA ALA A 3 -83.61 26.65 31.66
C ALA A 3 -83.64 27.33 30.26
N ASN A 4 -82.59 28.07 29.91
CA ASN A 4 -82.36 28.64 28.58
C ASN A 4 -81.54 27.69 27.79
N SER A 5 -82.04 27.32 26.54
CA SER A 5 -81.38 26.57 25.57
C SER A 5 -80.45 27.47 24.75
N LEU A 6 -79.17 27.13 24.67
CA LEU A 6 -78.21 27.74 23.75
C LEU A 6 -78.02 26.82 22.53
N GLY A 7 -78.37 27.39 21.38
CA GLY A 7 -78.28 26.69 20.06
C GLY A 7 -76.83 26.45 19.60
N ARG A 8 -76.56 25.26 19.11
CA ARG A 8 -75.34 24.89 18.48
C ARG A 8 -75.30 25.39 17.00
N ILE A 9 -74.43 26.31 16.71
CA ILE A 9 -74.09 26.68 15.35
C ILE A 9 -73.12 25.63 14.79
N GLN A 10 -73.54 24.88 13.81
CA GLN A 10 -72.67 23.98 13.04
C GLN A 10 -72.00 24.79 11.90
N LEU A 11 -70.69 25.07 12.02
CA LEU A 11 -69.87 25.55 10.91
C LEU A 11 -69.46 24.36 10.01
N LYS A 12 -69.94 24.31 8.80
CA LYS A 12 -69.45 23.39 7.77
C LYS A 12 -68.23 24.00 7.08
N PHE A 13 -67.04 23.47 7.35
CA PHE A 13 -65.85 23.77 6.58
C PHE A 13 -65.79 22.83 5.35
N PRO A 14 -65.52 23.31 4.13
CA PRO A 14 -65.28 22.44 3.00
C PRO A 14 -63.85 21.87 3.10
N LEU A 15 -63.75 20.56 3.06
CA LEU A 15 -62.48 19.83 3.00
C LEU A 15 -61.86 20.01 1.58
N VAL A 16 -60.91 20.92 1.45
CA VAL A 16 -60.12 21.06 0.23
C VAL A 16 -59.03 19.98 0.24
N LEU A 17 -59.21 18.95 -0.58
CA LEU A 17 -58.25 17.90 -0.80
C LEU A 17 -57.13 18.45 -1.71
N VAL A 18 -55.98 18.86 -1.12
CA VAL A 18 -54.79 19.24 -1.89
C VAL A 18 -54.03 17.95 -2.23
N THR A 19 -54.24 17.46 -3.44
CA THR A 19 -53.42 16.38 -4.02
C THR A 19 -52.06 16.91 -4.40
N THR A 20 -51.06 16.71 -3.52
CA THR A 20 -49.66 16.95 -3.83
C THR A 20 -49.18 15.84 -4.78
N LEU A 21 -48.98 16.17 -6.04
CA LEU A 21 -48.32 15.33 -7.04
C LEU A 21 -46.81 15.32 -6.68
N PHE A 22 -46.32 14.25 -6.06
CA PHE A 22 -44.88 14.00 -5.94
C PHE A 22 -44.36 13.60 -7.34
N LEU A 23 -43.77 14.53 -8.06
CA LEU A 23 -42.91 14.25 -9.21
C LEU A 23 -41.64 13.56 -8.67
N ALA A 24 -41.60 12.23 -8.73
CA ALA A 24 -40.37 11.49 -8.56
C ALA A 24 -39.44 11.86 -9.71
N ALA A 25 -38.45 12.74 -9.41
CA ALA A 25 -37.35 12.96 -10.33
C ALA A 25 -36.61 11.65 -10.52
N PRO A 26 -36.31 11.21 -11.76
CA PRO A 26 -35.51 10.03 -11.99
C PRO A 26 -34.11 10.29 -11.33
N ALA A 27 -33.71 9.43 -10.42
CA ALA A 27 -32.34 9.41 -9.92
C ALA A 27 -31.47 9.01 -11.11
N PHE A 28 -30.89 10.00 -11.79
CA PHE A 28 -29.81 9.75 -12.73
C PHE A 28 -28.67 9.10 -11.95
N CYS A 29 -28.48 7.82 -12.16
CA CYS A 29 -27.24 7.14 -11.81
C CYS A 29 -26.14 7.84 -12.63
N GLN A 30 -25.43 8.81 -12.04
CA GLN A 30 -24.28 9.43 -12.68
C GLN A 30 -23.23 8.35 -12.81
N THR A 31 -23.07 7.79 -13.99
CA THR A 31 -21.89 6.99 -14.34
C THR A 31 -20.68 7.91 -14.16
N LEU A 32 -19.80 7.55 -13.25
CA LEU A 32 -18.55 8.27 -13.08
C LEU A 32 -17.81 8.29 -14.42
N GLN A 33 -17.46 9.50 -14.88
CA GLN A 33 -16.70 9.64 -16.11
C GLN A 33 -15.31 9.02 -15.94
N PRO A 34 -14.80 8.30 -16.97
CA PRO A 34 -13.41 7.83 -16.97
C PRO A 34 -12.43 9.00 -16.78
N ASN A 35 -11.30 8.73 -16.10
CA ASN A 35 -10.24 9.70 -15.98
C ASN A 35 -9.44 9.79 -17.29
N ASP A 36 -8.93 11.00 -17.59
CA ASP A 36 -8.05 11.19 -18.76
C ASP A 36 -6.59 11.00 -18.36
N TYR A 37 -6.01 9.84 -18.65
CA TYR A 37 -4.60 9.53 -18.40
C TYR A 37 -3.65 10.08 -19.46
N ASN A 38 -4.17 10.80 -20.51
CA ASN A 38 -3.33 11.67 -21.33
C ASN A 38 -2.96 12.95 -20.58
N ASP A 39 -3.80 13.39 -19.61
CA ASP A 39 -3.45 14.53 -18.77
C ASP A 39 -2.23 14.18 -17.89
N PRO A 40 -1.14 14.92 -18.04
CA PRO A 40 0.01 14.77 -17.16
C PRO A 40 -0.31 14.86 -15.65
N LYS A 41 -1.33 15.61 -15.26
CA LYS A 41 -1.73 15.76 -13.86
C LYS A 41 -2.34 14.49 -13.27
N ALA A 42 -2.80 13.56 -14.10
CA ALA A 42 -3.30 12.26 -13.65
C ALA A 42 -2.20 11.29 -13.18
N TRP A 43 -0.94 11.75 -13.11
CA TRP A 43 0.22 10.93 -12.73
C TRP A 43 1.06 11.60 -11.64
N LEU A 44 1.29 10.89 -10.55
CA LEU A 44 2.25 11.26 -9.51
C LEU A 44 3.70 11.08 -9.99
N CYS A 45 3.94 10.03 -10.79
CA CYS A 45 5.26 9.74 -11.39
C CYS A 45 5.11 9.35 -12.86
N ARG A 46 5.95 9.96 -13.71
CA ARG A 46 6.27 9.58 -15.09
C ARG A 46 7.72 9.95 -15.39
N PRO A 47 8.46 9.17 -16.19
CA PRO A 47 9.89 9.39 -16.41
C PRO A 47 10.22 10.60 -17.29
N ASP A 48 9.25 11.17 -17.99
CA ASP A 48 9.40 12.26 -18.98
C ASP A 48 9.49 13.66 -18.36
N ARG A 49 9.38 13.79 -17.04
CA ARG A 49 9.35 15.10 -16.34
C ARG A 49 9.72 14.99 -14.87
N LEU A 50 10.02 16.16 -14.24
CA LEU A 50 10.12 16.26 -12.79
C LEU A 50 8.76 15.98 -12.13
N ASN A 51 8.76 15.13 -11.11
CA ASN A 51 7.56 14.63 -10.45
C ASN A 51 7.89 14.13 -9.03
N ALA A 52 6.91 13.53 -8.33
CA ALA A 52 7.08 13.06 -6.96
C ALA A 52 8.21 12.00 -6.80
N CYS A 53 8.53 11.25 -7.85
CA CYS A 53 9.62 10.25 -7.82
C CYS A 53 11.03 10.84 -7.93
N ASN A 54 11.18 12.15 -8.11
CA ASN A 54 12.47 12.84 -8.07
C ASN A 54 12.83 13.35 -6.66
N ALA A 55 12.14 12.89 -5.62
CA ALA A 55 12.44 13.25 -4.25
C ALA A 55 13.85 12.81 -3.84
N ASP A 56 14.48 13.57 -2.93
CA ASP A 56 15.75 13.18 -2.35
C ASP A 56 15.59 11.93 -1.47
N MET A 57 16.22 10.83 -1.91
CA MET A 57 16.23 9.54 -1.22
C MET A 57 17.59 9.25 -0.56
N THR A 58 18.43 10.27 -0.40
CA THR A 58 19.71 10.17 0.31
C THR A 58 19.49 9.67 1.73
N ALA A 59 20.37 8.81 2.21
CA ALA A 59 20.28 8.23 3.54
C ALA A 59 21.53 8.48 4.37
N THR A 60 21.36 8.54 5.68
CA THR A 60 22.44 8.40 6.65
C THR A 60 22.49 6.94 7.11
N ILE A 61 23.63 6.30 6.93
CA ILE A 61 23.91 4.97 7.47
C ILE A 61 24.49 5.13 8.87
N VAL A 62 23.85 4.50 9.85
CA VAL A 62 24.28 4.52 11.27
C VAL A 62 24.91 3.18 11.59
N ALA A 63 26.24 3.14 11.61
CA ALA A 63 27.02 1.93 11.92
C ALA A 63 26.93 1.56 13.41
N ALA A 64 27.29 0.31 13.77
CA ALA A 64 27.22 -0.20 15.14
C ALA A 64 28.12 0.57 16.15
N ASP A 65 29.20 1.20 15.68
CA ASP A 65 30.05 2.07 16.48
C ASP A 65 29.49 3.51 16.62
N GLY A 66 28.30 3.77 16.09
CA GLY A 66 27.68 5.10 16.06
C GLY A 66 28.22 6.04 14.98
N THR A 67 29.08 5.57 14.10
CA THR A 67 29.58 6.37 12.97
C THR A 67 28.44 6.61 11.96
N PHE A 68 28.33 7.86 11.48
CA PHE A 68 27.41 8.25 10.41
C PHE A 68 28.17 8.37 9.10
N THR A 69 27.68 7.65 8.08
CA THR A 69 28.12 7.81 6.70
C THR A 69 26.94 8.19 5.83
N ARG A 70 27.21 8.89 4.70
CA ARG A 70 26.17 9.34 3.77
C ARG A 70 26.09 8.40 2.58
N GLU A 71 24.93 7.83 2.32
CA GLU A 71 24.60 7.14 1.07
C GLU A 71 23.91 8.14 0.15
N THR A 72 24.50 8.40 -1.02
CA THR A 72 23.87 9.20 -2.08
C THR A 72 22.93 8.32 -2.88
N TRP A 73 21.81 8.89 -3.29
CA TRP A 73 20.85 8.22 -4.16
C TRP A 73 20.62 9.06 -5.42
N GLN A 74 20.41 8.38 -6.55
CA GLN A 74 20.11 9.01 -7.82
C GLN A 74 19.14 8.14 -8.62
N ALA A 75 18.12 8.77 -9.22
CA ALA A 75 17.24 8.11 -10.17
C ALA A 75 18.00 7.78 -11.47
N ASP A 76 17.72 6.62 -12.05
CA ASP A 76 18.23 6.21 -13.36
C ASP A 76 17.16 6.40 -14.44
N SER A 77 17.24 7.51 -15.17
CA SER A 77 16.34 7.79 -16.29
C SER A 77 16.49 6.81 -17.46
N THR A 78 17.63 6.06 -17.51
CA THR A 78 17.95 5.08 -18.55
C THR A 78 17.60 3.65 -18.16
N ALA A 79 17.03 3.45 -16.95
CA ALA A 79 16.71 2.13 -16.43
C ALA A 79 15.99 1.26 -17.47
N PRO A 80 16.38 -0.03 -17.62
CA PRO A 80 15.93 -0.86 -18.76
C PRO A 80 14.50 -1.41 -18.60
N ILE A 81 13.92 -1.34 -17.42
CA ILE A 81 12.56 -1.80 -17.10
C ILE A 81 11.72 -0.68 -16.52
N ASP A 82 10.43 -0.93 -16.35
CA ASP A 82 9.48 0.00 -15.75
C ASP A 82 8.98 -0.51 -14.42
N CYS A 83 8.62 0.40 -13.49
CA CYS A 83 7.85 0.09 -12.29
C CYS A 83 6.51 0.83 -12.36
N PHE A 84 5.41 0.09 -12.18
CA PHE A 84 4.06 0.64 -12.12
C PHE A 84 3.52 0.49 -10.70
N TYR A 85 3.21 1.61 -10.06
CA TYR A 85 2.87 1.65 -8.64
C TYR A 85 1.43 2.09 -8.39
N VAL A 86 0.74 1.36 -7.52
CA VAL A 86 -0.60 1.69 -7.00
C VAL A 86 -0.53 1.83 -5.48
N TYR A 87 -0.74 3.05 -5.00
CA TYR A 87 -0.54 3.43 -3.61
C TYR A 87 -1.71 3.02 -2.69
N PRO A 88 -1.51 3.00 -1.35
CA PRO A 88 -2.54 2.66 -0.36
C PRO A 88 -3.53 3.80 -0.11
N THR A 89 -4.46 3.58 0.82
CA THR A 89 -5.34 4.61 1.38
C THR A 89 -4.53 5.65 2.15
N VAL A 90 -4.37 6.83 1.57
CA VAL A 90 -3.63 7.96 2.19
C VAL A 90 -4.37 9.28 2.11
N SER A 91 -5.28 9.46 1.14
CA SER A 91 -5.96 10.75 0.93
C SER A 91 -6.66 11.25 2.18
N THR A 92 -6.47 12.54 2.45
CA THR A 92 -7.12 13.30 3.52
C THR A 92 -8.38 14.02 3.06
N ASP A 93 -8.84 13.81 1.84
CA ASP A 93 -10.08 14.36 1.34
C ASP A 93 -11.24 14.01 2.27
N PRO A 94 -12.17 14.95 2.49
CA PRO A 94 -13.30 14.72 3.39
C PRO A 94 -14.35 13.75 2.83
N ALA A 95 -14.42 13.59 1.50
CA ALA A 95 -15.30 12.64 0.84
C ALA A 95 -14.84 11.19 1.04
N PRO A 96 -15.74 10.19 0.96
CA PRO A 96 -15.35 8.77 1.07
C PRO A 96 -14.39 8.28 -0.02
N THR A 97 -14.34 8.99 -1.15
CA THR A 97 -13.46 8.72 -2.31
C THR A 97 -12.72 10.02 -2.64
N SER A 98 -11.42 9.93 -2.93
CA SER A 98 -10.60 11.08 -3.31
C SER A 98 -11.00 11.64 -4.67
N ASP A 99 -10.62 12.88 -4.91
CA ASP A 99 -10.59 13.45 -6.25
C ASP A 99 -9.33 13.01 -7.03
N MET A 100 -9.06 13.65 -8.16
CA MET A 100 -7.89 13.39 -9.01
C MET A 100 -6.81 14.48 -8.84
N THR A 101 -6.75 15.12 -7.66
CA THR A 101 -5.74 16.12 -7.31
C THR A 101 -4.70 15.51 -6.38
N ALA A 102 -3.43 15.72 -6.69
CA ALA A 102 -2.34 15.24 -5.84
C ALA A 102 -2.12 16.18 -4.65
N ASP A 103 -2.37 15.70 -3.45
CA ASP A 103 -2.10 16.41 -2.20
C ASP A 103 -0.80 15.96 -1.52
N ALA A 104 -0.50 16.58 -0.39
CA ALA A 104 0.71 16.25 0.39
C ALA A 104 0.75 14.76 0.81
N ALA A 105 -0.39 14.12 1.02
CA ALA A 105 -0.47 12.71 1.40
C ALA A 105 -0.06 11.79 0.25
N GLU A 106 -0.52 12.06 -0.98
CA GLU A 106 -0.14 11.33 -2.18
C GLU A 106 1.34 11.54 -2.51
N LEU A 107 1.86 12.76 -2.35
CA LEU A 107 3.29 13.04 -2.54
C LEU A 107 4.15 12.35 -1.48
N ASN A 108 3.69 12.30 -0.23
CA ASN A 108 4.39 11.61 0.85
C ASN A 108 4.46 10.09 0.61
N VAL A 109 3.37 9.44 0.20
CA VAL A 109 3.39 7.99 0.00
C VAL A 109 4.33 7.57 -1.14
N ILE A 110 4.48 8.39 -2.18
CA ILE A 110 5.50 8.16 -3.22
C ILE A 110 6.90 8.14 -2.60
N ARG A 111 7.22 9.11 -1.74
CA ARG A 111 8.52 9.16 -1.05
C ARG A 111 8.73 7.96 -0.13
N GLN A 112 7.69 7.57 0.62
CA GLN A 112 7.79 6.49 1.60
C GLN A 112 7.93 5.10 0.96
N GLN A 113 7.30 4.85 -0.19
CA GLN A 113 7.16 3.50 -0.71
C GLN A 113 7.70 3.28 -2.12
N PHE A 114 7.86 4.32 -2.94
CA PHE A 114 8.11 4.10 -4.36
C PHE A 114 9.32 4.84 -4.95
N ALA A 115 9.59 6.08 -4.54
CA ALA A 115 10.61 6.90 -5.19
C ALA A 115 12.00 6.23 -5.25
N ARG A 116 12.38 5.43 -4.24
CA ARG A 116 13.69 4.74 -4.22
C ARG A 116 13.86 3.73 -5.35
N PHE A 117 12.78 3.13 -5.85
CA PHE A 117 12.82 2.22 -7.01
C PHE A 117 13.24 2.90 -8.30
N ALA A 118 13.12 4.24 -8.40
CA ALA A 118 13.54 4.98 -9.59
C ALA A 118 15.05 4.91 -9.88
N SER A 119 15.86 4.36 -8.98
CA SER A 119 17.26 4.01 -9.26
C SER A 119 17.42 2.73 -10.08
N LYS A 120 16.35 1.94 -10.28
CA LYS A 120 16.40 0.63 -10.96
C LYS A 120 15.37 0.48 -12.08
N CYS A 121 14.32 1.29 -12.09
CA CYS A 121 13.26 1.25 -13.08
C CYS A 121 12.71 2.65 -13.37
N ARG A 122 12.14 2.84 -14.55
CA ARG A 122 11.41 4.07 -14.89
C ARG A 122 10.07 4.07 -14.13
N PRO A 123 9.78 5.10 -13.31
CA PRO A 123 8.63 5.07 -12.42
C PRO A 123 7.35 5.55 -13.10
N TYR A 124 6.26 4.81 -12.91
CA TYR A 124 4.90 5.17 -13.28
C TYR A 124 3.97 5.02 -12.07
N ALA A 125 3.29 6.07 -11.69
CA ALA A 125 2.33 6.06 -10.58
C ALA A 125 1.12 6.92 -10.94
N PRO A 126 0.00 6.32 -11.38
CA PRO A 126 -1.21 7.07 -11.68
C PRO A 126 -1.90 7.56 -10.40
N LEU A 127 -2.56 8.71 -10.47
CA LEU A 127 -3.65 9.04 -9.55
C LEU A 127 -4.86 8.15 -9.85
N TYR A 128 -5.61 7.83 -8.82
CA TYR A 128 -6.89 7.13 -8.94
C TYR A 128 -7.80 7.53 -7.77
N ARG A 129 -9.09 7.44 -7.93
CA ARG A 129 -10.10 7.80 -6.93
C ARG A 129 -10.09 6.80 -5.76
N GLN A 130 -9.03 6.84 -4.95
CA GLN A 130 -8.85 5.95 -3.81
C GLN A 130 -9.96 6.13 -2.76
N VAL A 131 -10.21 5.11 -1.95
CA VAL A 131 -10.94 5.28 -0.69
C VAL A 131 -10.09 6.13 0.23
N THR A 132 -10.65 7.21 0.76
CA THR A 132 -9.95 8.14 1.64
C THR A 132 -9.85 7.63 3.07
N LEU A 133 -9.02 8.28 3.90
CA LEU A 133 -8.98 7.99 5.34
C LEU A 133 -10.33 8.23 6.01
N ALA A 134 -11.11 9.22 5.55
CA ALA A 134 -12.48 9.45 6.02
C ALA A 134 -13.40 8.29 5.64
N GLY A 135 -13.36 7.84 4.39
CA GLY A 135 -14.09 6.66 3.91
C GLY A 135 -13.72 5.38 4.64
N LEU A 136 -12.42 5.17 4.90
CA LEU A 136 -11.94 4.02 5.66
C LEU A 136 -12.45 4.03 7.10
N ARG A 137 -12.36 5.17 7.81
CA ARG A 137 -12.89 5.31 9.19
C ARG A 137 -14.38 5.00 9.26
N THR A 138 -15.17 5.51 8.32
CA THR A 138 -16.61 5.24 8.24
C THR A 138 -16.89 3.75 8.08
N ARG A 139 -16.16 3.06 7.22
CA ARG A 139 -16.29 1.59 7.03
C ARG A 139 -15.93 0.81 8.30
N LEU A 140 -14.86 1.21 8.97
CA LEU A 140 -14.42 0.56 10.20
C LEU A 140 -15.42 0.78 11.36
N ALA A 141 -16.05 1.96 11.44
CA ALA A 141 -17.04 2.29 12.47
C ALA A 141 -18.40 1.62 12.22
N GLY A 142 -18.80 1.41 10.98
CA GLY A 142 -20.10 0.86 10.60
C GLY A 142 -20.24 -0.66 10.71
N GLY A 143 -19.21 -1.38 11.22
CA GLY A 143 -19.26 -2.83 11.36
C GLY A 143 -19.44 -3.59 10.02
N GLY A 144 -19.38 -2.94 8.90
CA GLY A 144 -19.32 -3.55 7.59
C GLY A 144 -18.03 -4.38 7.56
N GLY A 145 -18.19 -5.69 7.75
CA GLY A 145 -17.09 -6.64 7.79
C GLY A 145 -16.12 -6.37 6.66
N GLY A 146 -14.83 -6.71 6.82
CA GLY A 146 -13.70 -6.50 5.92
C GLY A 146 -13.91 -6.94 4.47
N GLY A 147 -15.06 -6.62 3.92
CA GLY A 147 -15.43 -6.74 2.53
C GLY A 147 -14.64 -5.75 1.75
N VAL A 148 -13.71 -6.25 1.01
CA VAL A 148 -13.09 -5.72 -0.19
C VAL A 148 -13.39 -4.24 -0.39
N LEU A 149 -12.38 -3.39 -0.16
CA LEU A 149 -12.34 -2.00 -0.61
C LEU A 149 -13.00 -1.97 -2.00
N SER A 150 -14.10 -1.24 -2.16
CA SER A 150 -15.04 -1.40 -3.25
C SER A 150 -14.32 -1.46 -4.60
N ARG A 151 -14.54 -2.54 -5.32
CA ARG A 151 -13.90 -2.88 -6.59
C ARG A 151 -14.44 -2.07 -7.79
N GLY A 152 -15.24 -1.03 -7.54
CA GLY A 152 -15.85 -0.22 -8.58
C GLY A 152 -14.87 0.74 -9.24
N SER A 153 -15.07 2.02 -9.02
CA SER A 153 -14.30 3.08 -9.68
C SER A 153 -12.78 3.01 -9.47
N GLN A 154 -12.30 2.52 -8.31
CA GLN A 154 -10.86 2.39 -8.01
C GLN A 154 -10.15 1.42 -8.95
N TYR A 155 -10.77 0.24 -9.18
CA TYR A 155 -10.23 -0.75 -10.11
C TYR A 155 -10.27 -0.23 -11.55
N ASP A 156 -11.39 0.37 -11.94
CA ASP A 156 -11.55 0.90 -13.30
C ASP A 156 -10.53 1.99 -13.60
N ASP A 157 -10.30 2.92 -12.67
CA ASP A 157 -9.28 3.96 -12.80
C ASP A 157 -7.89 3.37 -13.00
N VAL A 158 -7.49 2.41 -12.16
CA VAL A 158 -6.16 1.79 -12.26
C VAL A 158 -6.03 0.93 -13.53
N ARG A 159 -7.08 0.21 -13.94
CA ARG A 159 -7.11 -0.53 -15.20
C ARG A 159 -6.96 0.41 -16.40
N ASP A 160 -7.64 1.54 -16.40
CA ASP A 160 -7.59 2.51 -17.50
C ASP A 160 -6.20 3.17 -17.56
N ALA A 161 -5.61 3.51 -16.41
CA ALA A 161 -4.20 3.96 -16.32
C ALA A 161 -3.21 2.90 -16.82
N TRP A 162 -3.42 1.64 -16.45
CA TRP A 162 -2.60 0.50 -16.89
C TRP A 162 -2.67 0.32 -18.41
N ASN A 163 -3.87 0.38 -18.99
CA ASN A 163 -4.06 0.26 -20.43
C ASN A 163 -3.38 1.43 -21.17
N HIS A 164 -3.56 2.66 -20.68
CA HIS A 164 -2.86 3.83 -21.21
C HIS A 164 -1.34 3.65 -21.19
N TYR A 165 -0.78 3.23 -20.04
CA TYR A 165 0.64 2.96 -19.88
C TYR A 165 1.13 1.91 -20.89
N LEU A 166 0.41 0.81 -21.06
CA LEU A 166 0.81 -0.24 -22.00
C LEU A 166 0.82 0.24 -23.45
N GLU A 167 -0.17 1.03 -23.83
CA GLU A 167 -0.36 1.53 -25.20
C GLU A 167 0.66 2.63 -25.55
N HIS A 168 0.86 3.56 -24.64
CA HIS A 168 1.59 4.80 -24.94
C HIS A 168 3.04 4.84 -24.41
N ASP A 169 3.32 4.22 -23.27
CA ASP A 169 4.56 4.44 -22.52
C ASP A 169 5.51 3.23 -22.46
N ASN A 170 4.98 2.03 -22.26
CA ASN A 170 5.79 0.84 -21.95
C ASN A 170 6.66 0.35 -23.11
N LYS A 171 6.19 0.46 -24.35
CA LYS A 171 6.92 0.08 -25.58
C LYS A 171 7.55 -1.33 -25.53
N GLY A 172 6.87 -2.30 -24.92
CA GLY A 172 7.33 -3.69 -24.83
C GLY A 172 8.38 -3.98 -23.76
N ARG A 173 8.71 -3.03 -22.90
CA ARG A 173 9.66 -3.19 -21.79
C ARG A 173 9.13 -4.15 -20.73
N GLY A 174 10.04 -4.75 -19.97
CA GLY A 174 9.69 -5.47 -18.75
C GLY A 174 9.12 -4.51 -17.69
N PHE A 175 8.21 -5.01 -16.87
CA PHE A 175 7.62 -4.20 -15.81
C PHE A 175 7.58 -4.94 -14.47
N VAL A 176 7.73 -4.17 -13.39
CA VAL A 176 7.47 -4.57 -12.02
C VAL A 176 6.19 -3.88 -11.58
N LEU A 177 5.25 -4.63 -11.04
CA LEU A 177 4.05 -4.09 -10.38
C LEU A 177 4.34 -3.90 -8.90
N VAL A 178 4.09 -2.71 -8.37
CA VAL A 178 4.37 -2.38 -6.97
C VAL A 178 3.10 -1.84 -6.34
N ALA A 179 2.70 -2.36 -5.18
CA ALA A 179 1.53 -1.84 -4.47
C ALA A 179 1.57 -2.09 -2.97
N HIS A 180 0.73 -1.34 -2.25
CA HIS A 180 0.52 -1.50 -0.82
C HIS A 180 -0.96 -1.42 -0.46
N SER A 181 -1.41 -2.23 0.51
CA SER A 181 -2.73 -2.14 1.12
C SER A 181 -3.86 -2.11 0.06
N GLN A 182 -4.66 -1.03 -0.01
CA GLN A 182 -5.71 -0.86 -1.03
C GLN A 182 -5.18 -1.07 -2.44
N GLY A 183 -4.01 -0.50 -2.75
CA GLY A 183 -3.37 -0.68 -4.05
C GLY A 183 -3.04 -2.15 -4.35
N SER A 184 -2.61 -2.93 -3.35
CA SER A 184 -2.33 -4.36 -3.51
C SER A 184 -3.58 -5.17 -3.83
N PHE A 185 -4.74 -4.84 -3.24
CA PHE A 185 -6.00 -5.49 -3.60
C PHE A 185 -6.43 -5.16 -5.03
N ILE A 186 -6.17 -3.93 -5.49
CA ILE A 186 -6.49 -3.52 -6.86
C ILE A 186 -5.55 -4.23 -7.85
N LEU A 187 -4.24 -4.28 -7.57
CA LEU A 187 -3.29 -4.99 -8.44
C LEU A 187 -3.46 -6.51 -8.39
N ASP A 188 -3.87 -7.10 -7.26
CA ASP A 188 -4.26 -8.51 -7.22
C ASP A 188 -5.37 -8.80 -8.24
N GLU A 189 -6.40 -7.97 -8.30
CA GLU A 189 -7.49 -8.10 -9.26
C GLU A 189 -7.03 -7.85 -10.70
N LEU A 190 -6.18 -6.82 -10.93
CA LEU A 190 -5.62 -6.52 -12.24
C LEU A 190 -4.78 -7.70 -12.77
N ILE A 191 -3.90 -8.23 -11.93
CA ILE A 191 -3.04 -9.36 -12.30
C ILE A 191 -3.89 -10.58 -12.67
N ARG A 192 -4.88 -10.92 -11.87
CA ARG A 192 -5.78 -12.05 -12.15
C ARG A 192 -6.55 -11.90 -13.45
N ARG A 193 -7.00 -10.69 -13.75
CA ARG A 193 -7.84 -10.42 -14.92
C ARG A 193 -7.04 -10.19 -16.19
N GLU A 194 -5.89 -9.52 -16.08
CA GLU A 194 -5.18 -9.00 -17.25
C GLU A 194 -3.81 -9.64 -17.51
N ILE A 195 -3.23 -10.38 -16.54
CA ILE A 195 -1.84 -10.84 -16.66
C ILE A 195 -1.71 -12.35 -16.44
N ASP A 196 -2.29 -12.92 -15.38
CA ASP A 196 -2.10 -14.31 -14.96
C ASP A 196 -2.55 -15.29 -16.06
N GLY A 197 -1.60 -16.09 -16.56
CA GLY A 197 -1.82 -17.01 -17.67
C GLY A 197 -1.94 -16.37 -19.05
N LYS A 198 -1.79 -15.04 -19.19
CA LYS A 198 -1.86 -14.34 -20.49
C LYS A 198 -0.47 -14.05 -21.06
N PRO A 199 -0.35 -13.82 -22.38
CA PRO A 199 0.95 -13.56 -23.03
C PRO A 199 1.75 -12.41 -22.42
N ILE A 200 1.07 -11.39 -21.87
CA ILE A 200 1.71 -10.24 -21.22
C ILE A 200 2.49 -10.63 -19.96
N GLN A 201 2.16 -11.76 -19.31
CA GLN A 201 2.90 -12.29 -18.15
C GLN A 201 4.40 -12.45 -18.47
N ALA A 202 4.77 -12.80 -19.69
CA ALA A 202 6.17 -12.91 -20.11
C ALA A 202 6.94 -11.58 -20.00
N ARG A 203 6.26 -10.45 -19.93
CA ARG A 203 6.85 -9.12 -19.73
C ARG A 203 6.90 -8.72 -18.24
N MET A 204 6.20 -9.42 -17.37
CA MET A 204 6.25 -9.15 -15.93
C MET A 204 7.59 -9.62 -15.36
N VAL A 205 8.39 -8.69 -14.89
CA VAL A 205 9.63 -8.98 -14.16
C VAL A 205 9.26 -9.57 -12.80
N SER A 206 8.41 -8.89 -12.04
CA SER A 206 7.79 -9.38 -10.81
C SER A 206 6.61 -8.50 -10.37
N ALA A 207 5.93 -8.92 -9.31
CA ALA A 207 4.98 -8.10 -8.57
C ALA A 207 5.38 -8.03 -7.09
N ILE A 208 5.27 -6.86 -6.48
CA ILE A 208 5.51 -6.60 -5.05
C ILE A 208 4.19 -6.07 -4.49
N LEU A 209 3.44 -6.93 -3.80
CA LEU A 209 2.10 -6.65 -3.27
C LEU A 209 2.11 -6.77 -1.75
N LEU A 210 2.37 -5.67 -1.06
CA LEU A 210 2.54 -5.66 0.40
C LEU A 210 1.30 -5.15 1.13
N GLY A 211 1.19 -5.49 2.41
CA GLY A 211 0.11 -5.01 3.27
C GLY A 211 -1.28 -5.51 2.85
N ALA A 212 -1.34 -6.60 2.08
CA ALA A 212 -2.56 -7.30 1.70
C ALA A 212 -2.39 -8.81 1.89
N THR A 213 -3.50 -9.52 2.03
CA THR A 213 -3.48 -10.98 2.19
C THR A 213 -3.71 -11.64 0.84
N LEU A 214 -2.63 -12.12 0.21
CA LEU A 214 -2.72 -13.06 -0.90
C LEU A 214 -2.84 -14.48 -0.36
N ALA A 215 -3.70 -15.31 -0.95
CA ALA A 215 -3.93 -16.68 -0.51
C ALA A 215 -3.26 -17.67 -1.46
N VAL A 216 -2.65 -18.73 -0.90
CA VAL A 216 -2.16 -19.89 -1.64
C VAL A 216 -2.62 -21.17 -0.95
N PRO A 217 -2.82 -22.28 -1.68
CA PRO A 217 -3.07 -23.57 -1.04
C PRO A 217 -1.88 -23.97 -0.16
N ARG A 218 -2.14 -24.62 0.96
CA ARG A 218 -1.05 -25.05 1.87
C ARG A 218 -0.01 -25.90 1.13
N GLY A 219 1.27 -25.49 1.24
CA GLY A 219 2.40 -26.16 0.59
C GLY A 219 2.50 -25.94 -0.93
N LYS A 220 1.78 -24.96 -1.48
CA LYS A 220 1.86 -24.58 -2.90
C LYS A 220 2.08 -23.07 -3.04
N ASP A 221 2.51 -22.67 -4.23
CA ASP A 221 2.78 -21.27 -4.59
C ASP A 221 1.72 -20.69 -5.52
N VAL A 222 0.94 -21.53 -6.17
CA VAL A 222 -0.10 -21.19 -7.14
C VAL A 222 -1.40 -21.94 -6.84
N GLY A 223 -2.50 -21.51 -7.44
CA GLY A 223 -3.82 -22.10 -7.26
C GLY A 223 -4.67 -21.41 -6.20
N GLY A 224 -4.23 -20.24 -5.74
CA GLY A 224 -4.97 -19.36 -4.85
C GLY A 224 -5.29 -18.03 -5.51
N SER A 225 -4.68 -16.93 -5.05
CA SER A 225 -4.82 -15.62 -5.68
C SER A 225 -4.43 -15.66 -7.15
N PHE A 226 -3.35 -16.36 -7.49
CA PHE A 226 -2.91 -16.56 -8.88
C PHE A 226 -2.84 -18.03 -9.24
N GLN A 227 -3.12 -18.34 -10.52
CA GLN A 227 -3.12 -19.70 -11.03
C GLN A 227 -1.79 -20.11 -11.68
N HIS A 228 -1.03 -19.11 -12.22
CA HIS A 228 0.19 -19.33 -13.01
C HIS A 228 1.39 -18.55 -12.47
N ILE A 229 1.17 -17.51 -11.67
CA ILE A 229 2.23 -16.67 -11.11
C ILE A 229 2.58 -17.18 -9.70
N PRO A 230 3.78 -17.79 -9.52
CA PRO A 230 4.21 -18.32 -8.23
C PRO A 230 4.71 -17.24 -7.27
N LEU A 231 4.92 -17.59 -6.01
CA LEU A 231 5.70 -16.83 -5.07
C LEU A 231 7.17 -16.77 -5.50
N CYS A 232 7.88 -15.69 -5.17
CA CYS A 232 9.32 -15.58 -5.44
C CYS A 232 10.13 -16.36 -4.39
N HIS A 233 11.03 -17.24 -4.87
CA HIS A 233 11.94 -18.06 -4.03
C HIS A 233 13.42 -17.69 -4.24
N SER A 234 13.72 -16.81 -5.18
CA SER A 234 15.09 -16.31 -5.39
C SER A 234 15.07 -14.91 -5.98
N ALA A 235 16.13 -14.16 -5.73
CA ALA A 235 16.30 -12.81 -6.26
C ALA A 235 16.53 -12.78 -7.78
N THR A 236 16.75 -13.93 -8.41
CA THR A 236 16.89 -14.07 -9.88
C THR A 236 15.65 -14.67 -10.55
N GLN A 237 14.63 -15.05 -9.77
CA GLN A 237 13.37 -15.54 -10.32
C GLN A 237 12.55 -14.38 -10.87
N THR A 238 12.01 -14.54 -12.08
CA THR A 238 11.16 -13.58 -12.76
C THR A 238 9.74 -14.12 -12.89
N SER A 239 8.76 -13.25 -13.16
CA SER A 239 7.33 -13.61 -13.27
C SER A 239 6.78 -14.25 -12.00
N CYS A 240 7.15 -13.71 -10.85
CA CYS A 240 6.75 -14.18 -9.52
C CYS A 240 6.27 -13.01 -8.65
N VAL A 241 5.66 -13.31 -7.52
CA VAL A 241 5.15 -12.30 -6.58
C VAL A 241 5.88 -12.33 -5.24
N ILE A 242 6.22 -11.13 -4.74
CA ILE A 242 6.68 -10.87 -3.38
C ILE A 242 5.50 -10.30 -2.61
N THR A 243 5.17 -10.90 -1.48
CA THR A 243 4.05 -10.46 -0.65
C THR A 243 4.29 -10.79 0.82
N TYR A 244 3.88 -9.88 1.68
CA TYR A 244 3.82 -10.09 3.13
C TYR A 244 2.98 -8.99 3.79
N VAL A 245 2.61 -9.25 5.03
CA VAL A 245 2.18 -8.29 6.04
C VAL A 245 3.15 -8.38 7.19
N SER A 246 3.62 -7.29 7.77
CA SER A 246 4.67 -7.33 8.78
C SER A 246 4.19 -7.04 10.19
N PHE A 247 4.76 -7.76 11.15
CA PHE A 247 4.50 -7.59 12.58
C PHE A 247 5.80 -7.65 13.37
N ARG A 248 5.86 -6.93 14.48
CA ARG A 248 6.99 -7.05 15.41
C ARG A 248 7.01 -8.44 16.05
N SER A 249 8.19 -9.00 16.27
CA SER A 249 8.35 -10.25 17.03
C SER A 249 7.82 -10.16 18.45
N THR A 250 7.84 -8.97 19.04
CA THR A 250 7.33 -8.67 20.40
C THR A 250 5.83 -8.40 20.45
N VAL A 251 5.17 -8.15 19.28
CA VAL A 251 3.75 -7.89 19.16
C VAL A 251 3.22 -8.68 17.96
N PRO A 252 3.11 -10.02 18.07
CA PRO A 252 2.64 -10.87 16.98
C PRO A 252 1.16 -10.64 16.68
N PRO A 253 0.64 -11.09 15.52
CA PRO A 253 -0.74 -10.92 15.12
C PRO A 253 -1.73 -11.42 16.18
N PRO A 254 -2.63 -10.57 16.71
CA PRO A 254 -3.69 -10.98 17.63
C PRO A 254 -4.85 -11.66 16.90
N ALA A 255 -5.81 -12.22 17.66
CA ALA A 255 -6.98 -12.91 17.10
C ALA A 255 -7.84 -12.02 16.17
N ASN A 256 -7.89 -10.71 16.43
CA ASN A 256 -8.58 -9.73 15.61
C ASN A 256 -7.70 -9.08 14.53
N THR A 257 -6.57 -9.69 14.20
CA THR A 257 -5.65 -9.15 13.16
C THR A 257 -6.39 -8.85 11.86
N ARG A 258 -6.03 -7.75 11.22
CA ARG A 258 -6.60 -7.30 9.94
C ARG A 258 -5.98 -7.96 8.74
N PHE A 259 -4.76 -8.44 8.88
CA PHE A 259 -3.92 -8.93 7.79
C PHE A 259 -3.35 -10.32 8.08
N GLY A 260 -2.97 -11.03 7.02
CA GLY A 260 -2.32 -12.33 7.14
C GLY A 260 -3.26 -13.49 7.47
N LYS A 261 -4.59 -13.27 7.49
CA LYS A 261 -5.61 -14.28 7.81
C LYS A 261 -6.39 -14.68 6.57
N VAL A 262 -6.61 -15.98 6.40
CA VAL A 262 -7.44 -16.57 5.34
C VAL A 262 -8.53 -17.44 5.99
N SER A 263 -9.76 -17.31 5.51
CA SER A 263 -10.90 -18.03 6.09
C SER A 263 -11.01 -19.49 5.63
N ASP A 264 -10.51 -19.83 4.42
CA ASP A 264 -10.51 -21.20 3.92
C ASP A 264 -9.41 -22.01 4.62
N PRO A 265 -9.75 -23.12 5.32
CA PRO A 265 -8.77 -23.94 6.04
C PRO A 265 -7.74 -24.63 5.14
N ASN A 266 -8.04 -24.81 3.84
CA ASN A 266 -7.12 -25.39 2.86
C ASN A 266 -6.10 -24.38 2.32
N MET A 267 -6.31 -23.09 2.61
CA MET A 267 -5.47 -22.00 2.16
C MET A 267 -4.63 -21.45 3.32
N ILE A 268 -3.59 -20.71 2.96
CA ILE A 268 -2.75 -19.95 3.89
C ILE A 268 -2.46 -18.58 3.27
N ALA A 269 -2.30 -17.58 4.11
CA ALA A 269 -1.79 -16.29 3.63
C ALA A 269 -0.35 -16.47 3.15
N ALA A 270 -0.05 -16.00 1.94
CA ALA A 270 1.28 -16.05 1.39
C ALA A 270 2.21 -15.08 2.15
N CYS A 271 3.45 -15.52 2.37
CA CYS A 271 4.51 -14.71 2.93
C CYS A 271 5.83 -15.04 2.22
N THR A 272 6.49 -14.01 1.70
CA THR A 272 7.85 -14.11 1.15
C THR A 272 8.76 -13.18 1.92
N ASN A 273 9.86 -13.70 2.46
CA ASN A 273 10.85 -12.87 3.18
C ASN A 273 11.82 -12.24 2.17
N PRO A 274 11.80 -10.91 1.93
CA PRO A 274 12.68 -10.28 0.94
C PRO A 274 14.16 -10.35 1.33
N ALA A 275 14.48 -10.59 2.59
CA ALA A 275 15.84 -10.81 3.06
C ALA A 275 16.32 -12.25 2.90
N ALA A 276 15.41 -13.20 2.64
CA ALA A 276 15.71 -14.64 2.50
C ALA A 276 14.60 -15.32 1.69
N LEU A 277 14.49 -15.04 0.39
CA LEU A 277 13.43 -15.56 -0.49
C LEU A 277 13.39 -17.11 -0.53
N ALA A 278 14.53 -17.75 -0.40
CA ALA A 278 14.60 -19.22 -0.31
C ALA A 278 14.07 -19.79 1.03
N GLY A 279 13.63 -18.92 1.94
CA GLY A 279 13.14 -19.25 3.28
C GLY A 279 14.17 -18.96 4.38
N GLY A 280 13.70 -19.02 5.64
CA GLY A 280 14.52 -18.72 6.81
C GLY A 280 14.56 -17.25 7.20
N SER A 281 15.54 -16.88 8.01
CA SER A 281 15.75 -15.51 8.52
C SER A 281 16.82 -14.79 7.70
N GLY A 282 16.66 -13.47 7.52
CA GLY A 282 17.64 -12.62 6.87
C GLY A 282 17.63 -11.21 7.43
N GLU A 283 18.70 -10.46 7.15
CA GLU A 283 18.84 -9.06 7.55
C GLU A 283 18.00 -8.16 6.63
N LEU A 284 17.25 -7.25 7.26
CA LEU A 284 16.47 -6.25 6.56
C LEU A 284 17.28 -4.96 6.37
N HIS A 285 17.34 -4.48 5.13
CA HIS A 285 17.91 -3.19 4.78
C HIS A 285 16.80 -2.13 4.81
N ALA A 286 16.46 -1.68 6.01
CA ALA A 286 15.40 -0.71 6.24
C ALA A 286 15.85 0.70 5.87
N TYR A 287 14.94 1.48 5.24
CA TYR A 287 15.08 2.92 5.07
C TYR A 287 13.92 3.60 5.78
N LEU A 288 14.20 4.13 6.96
CA LEU A 288 13.23 4.78 7.82
C LEU A 288 13.34 6.29 7.70
N SER A 289 12.22 7.01 7.81
CA SER A 289 12.21 8.47 7.76
C SER A 289 12.95 9.06 8.96
N ALA A 290 13.86 10.00 8.70
CA ALA A 290 14.64 10.66 9.75
C ALA A 290 13.77 11.56 10.66
N ASP A 291 12.66 12.07 10.13
CA ASP A 291 11.71 12.95 10.81
C ASP A 291 10.48 12.22 11.39
N GLY A 292 10.48 10.90 11.37
CA GLY A 292 9.40 10.09 11.93
C GLY A 292 8.15 9.99 11.07
N GLN A 293 8.18 10.42 9.81
CA GLN A 293 7.03 10.29 8.90
C GLN A 293 6.80 8.82 8.53
N THR A 294 5.53 8.44 8.44
CA THR A 294 5.06 7.20 7.85
C THR A 294 4.16 7.51 6.66
N ILE A 295 3.55 6.49 6.05
CA ILE A 295 2.58 6.73 4.95
C ILE A 295 1.35 7.51 5.41
N VAL A 296 1.00 7.44 6.70
CA VAL A 296 -0.10 8.19 7.31
C VAL A 296 0.37 8.76 8.65
N GLY A 297 0.55 10.09 8.69
CA GLY A 297 0.93 10.78 9.90
C GLY A 297 2.41 10.69 10.25
N THR A 298 2.75 11.28 11.38
CA THR A 298 4.12 11.39 11.89
C THR A 298 4.16 10.80 13.29
N THR A 299 5.13 9.95 13.55
CA THR A 299 5.49 9.51 14.90
C THR A 299 6.60 10.43 15.40
N PRO A 300 6.61 10.86 16.67
CA PRO A 300 7.74 11.62 17.18
C PRO A 300 9.06 10.90 16.87
N PRO A 301 10.02 11.58 16.23
CA PRO A 301 11.29 10.95 15.88
C PRO A 301 12.01 10.52 17.16
N LYS A 302 12.62 9.33 17.11
CA LYS A 302 13.53 8.88 18.14
C LYS A 302 14.96 9.20 17.73
N PRO A 303 15.87 9.54 18.67
CA PRO A 303 17.26 9.68 18.33
C PRO A 303 17.80 8.35 17.79
N TRP A 304 18.64 8.40 16.78
CA TRP A 304 19.24 7.20 16.16
C TRP A 304 20.46 6.68 16.92
N VAL A 305 21.05 7.55 17.73
CA VAL A 305 22.21 7.24 18.59
C VAL A 305 22.12 8.03 19.90
N SER A 306 22.81 7.53 20.93
CA SER A 306 23.00 8.22 22.20
C SER A 306 24.50 8.51 22.40
N PRO A 307 24.93 9.78 22.63
CA PRO A 307 24.11 10.99 22.65
C PRO A 307 23.50 11.33 21.29
N GLU A 308 22.35 12.01 21.31
CA GLU A 308 21.60 12.33 20.10
C GLU A 308 22.42 13.17 19.11
N ARG A 309 22.32 12.80 17.85
CA ARG A 309 22.92 13.50 16.71
C ARG A 309 21.95 13.51 15.52
N PRO A 310 21.73 14.68 14.86
CA PRO A 310 20.88 14.75 13.66
C PRO A 310 21.37 13.82 12.54
N ALA A 311 20.46 13.16 11.87
CA ALA A 311 20.77 12.28 10.75
C ALA A 311 21.41 13.02 9.56
N GLY A 312 20.99 14.27 9.28
CA GLY A 312 21.55 15.07 8.19
C GLY A 312 21.10 14.66 6.78
N ALA A 313 20.24 13.64 6.68
CA ALA A 313 19.63 13.16 5.45
C ALA A 313 18.16 12.80 5.73
N PRO A 314 17.27 12.80 4.71
CA PRO A 314 15.84 12.50 4.91
C PRO A 314 15.58 11.05 5.34
N TRP A 315 16.50 10.13 5.05
CA TRP A 315 16.37 8.71 5.37
C TRP A 315 17.51 8.23 6.27
N VAL A 316 17.21 7.20 7.05
CA VAL A 316 18.20 6.53 7.91
C VAL A 316 18.14 5.03 7.65
N MET A 317 19.33 4.44 7.50
CA MET A 317 19.54 3.01 7.44
C MET A 317 20.40 2.61 8.65
N VAL A 318 20.02 1.53 9.34
CA VAL A 318 20.73 1.02 10.52
C VAL A 318 21.10 -0.45 10.26
N PRO A 319 22.26 -0.74 9.65
CA PRO A 319 22.67 -2.11 9.29
C PRO A 319 22.72 -3.01 10.53
N GLY A 320 22.23 -4.24 10.39
CA GLY A 320 22.20 -5.25 11.46
C GLY A 320 21.11 -5.04 12.51
N LEU A 321 20.38 -3.92 12.50
CA LEU A 321 19.32 -3.66 13.50
C LEU A 321 18.10 -4.57 13.32
N LEU A 322 17.72 -4.88 12.09
CA LEU A 322 16.50 -5.63 11.80
C LEU A 322 16.79 -6.96 11.12
N THR A 323 16.10 -8.00 11.57
CA THR A 323 16.00 -9.27 10.84
C THR A 323 14.54 -9.65 10.65
N ALA A 324 14.25 -10.46 9.62
CA ALA A 324 12.91 -10.96 9.41
C ALA A 324 12.88 -12.42 9.01
N GLN A 325 11.73 -13.06 9.27
CA GLN A 325 11.38 -14.39 8.80
C GLN A 325 9.87 -14.51 8.62
N CYS A 326 9.42 -15.31 7.64
CA CYS A 326 8.01 -15.67 7.56
C CYS A 326 7.63 -16.62 8.68
N LYS A 327 6.58 -16.29 9.43
CA LYS A 327 6.03 -17.10 10.52
C LYS A 327 4.52 -17.26 10.40
N SER A 328 4.00 -18.28 11.08
CA SER A 328 2.57 -18.47 11.30
C SER A 328 2.31 -18.68 12.78
N ASN A 329 1.21 -18.11 13.28
CA ASN A 329 0.60 -18.47 14.55
C ASN A 329 -0.85 -18.92 14.29
N GLU A 330 -1.66 -19.10 15.35
CA GLU A 330 -3.07 -19.49 15.22
C GLU A 330 -3.93 -18.43 14.49
N ASN A 331 -3.44 -17.18 14.39
CA ASN A 331 -4.21 -16.07 13.87
C ASN A 331 -3.84 -15.68 12.44
N ALA A 332 -2.55 -15.80 12.04
CA ALA A 332 -2.06 -15.28 10.76
C ALA A 332 -0.77 -15.94 10.29
N THR A 333 -0.47 -15.78 9.00
CA THR A 333 0.88 -15.91 8.42
C THR A 333 1.40 -14.53 8.07
N TYR A 334 2.62 -14.21 8.49
CA TYR A 334 3.17 -12.86 8.45
C TYR A 334 4.69 -12.85 8.38
N LEU A 335 5.25 -11.72 7.99
CA LEU A 335 6.68 -11.43 8.13
C LEU A 335 6.94 -10.94 9.55
N GLU A 336 7.60 -11.74 10.35
CA GLU A 336 8.04 -11.35 11.69
C GLU A 336 9.30 -10.49 11.58
N VAL A 337 9.22 -9.26 12.07
CA VAL A 337 10.34 -8.32 12.14
C VAL A 337 10.89 -8.27 13.56
N THR A 338 12.14 -8.61 13.70
CA THR A 338 12.85 -8.60 15.00
C THR A 338 13.85 -7.46 15.04
N VAL A 339 13.73 -6.62 16.06
CA VAL A 339 14.77 -5.63 16.39
C VAL A 339 15.92 -6.34 17.12
N ARG A 340 17.10 -6.30 16.54
CA ARG A 340 18.34 -6.91 17.07
C ARG A 340 19.11 -5.89 17.88
N GLY A 341 18.47 -5.40 18.95
CA GLY A 341 19.10 -4.43 19.85
C GLY A 341 20.41 -4.93 20.46
N ASN A 342 21.34 -4.02 20.67
CA ASN A 342 22.62 -4.30 21.34
C ASN A 342 22.90 -3.18 22.34
N PRO A 343 22.64 -3.38 23.64
CA PRO A 343 22.84 -2.36 24.66
C PRO A 343 24.29 -1.85 24.78
N SER A 344 25.26 -2.54 24.17
CA SER A 344 26.67 -2.13 24.19
C SER A 344 27.06 -1.20 23.04
N ASP A 345 26.19 -0.98 22.05
CA ASP A 345 26.41 0.02 21.02
C ASP A 345 25.54 1.28 21.25
N PRO A 346 25.89 2.45 20.68
CA PRO A 346 25.18 3.70 20.97
C PRO A 346 23.87 3.85 20.19
N ARG A 347 23.48 2.90 19.32
CA ARG A 347 22.29 3.01 18.47
C ARG A 347 21.02 2.77 19.27
N THR A 348 19.92 3.38 18.81
CA THR A 348 18.62 3.13 19.39
C THR A 348 18.10 1.75 18.98
N ASP A 349 17.76 0.92 19.98
CA ASP A 349 17.23 -0.45 19.80
C ASP A 349 15.73 -0.47 19.53
N ASP A 350 15.26 0.38 18.62
CA ASP A 350 13.85 0.44 18.25
C ASP A 350 13.65 1.05 16.87
N ILE A 351 12.44 0.89 16.33
CA ILE A 351 11.97 1.50 15.07
C ILE A 351 10.61 2.17 15.26
N ILE A 352 10.29 3.09 14.37
CA ILE A 352 8.95 3.66 14.23
C ILE A 352 8.07 2.73 13.38
N GLY A 353 6.75 3.00 13.31
CA GLY A 353 5.85 2.37 12.36
C GLY A 353 4.60 1.76 12.98
N ASP A 354 4.50 1.71 14.31
CA ASP A 354 3.28 1.27 14.97
C ASP A 354 2.15 2.29 14.79
N LEU A 355 0.96 1.80 14.47
CA LEU A 355 -0.23 2.65 14.47
C LEU A 355 -0.71 2.87 15.90
N ASN A 356 -0.80 4.13 16.31
CA ASN A 356 -1.25 4.52 17.64
C ASN A 356 -2.61 5.22 17.60
N ALA A 357 -3.50 4.85 18.50
CA ALA A 357 -4.74 5.56 18.75
C ALA A 357 -4.94 5.76 20.25
N GLY A 358 -5.15 7.00 20.66
CA GLY A 358 -5.34 7.32 22.09
C GLY A 358 -4.16 6.91 23.00
N GLY A 359 -2.95 6.88 22.47
CA GLY A 359 -1.73 6.49 23.21
C GLY A 359 -1.49 4.98 23.31
N GLN A 360 -2.32 4.17 22.66
CA GLN A 360 -2.17 2.70 22.61
C GLN A 360 -1.79 2.23 21.20
N ILE A 361 -0.90 1.25 21.13
CA ILE A 361 -0.56 0.57 19.86
C ILE A 361 -1.75 -0.29 19.44
N LEU A 362 -2.18 -0.11 18.18
CA LEU A 362 -3.18 -0.96 17.54
C LEU A 362 -2.50 -2.21 16.97
N ALA A 363 -2.34 -3.22 17.81
CA ALA A 363 -1.63 -4.46 17.47
C ALA A 363 -2.21 -5.20 16.26
N ASP A 364 -3.51 -5.03 15.98
CA ASP A 364 -4.21 -5.62 14.84
C ASP A 364 -3.74 -5.09 13.47
N TRP A 365 -3.00 -3.97 13.46
CA TRP A 365 -2.39 -3.38 12.26
C TRP A 365 -0.94 -3.82 12.01
N GLY A 366 -0.23 -4.32 13.03
CA GLY A 366 1.19 -4.64 12.93
C GLY A 366 2.04 -3.42 12.52
N LEU A 367 3.01 -3.64 11.65
CA LEU A 367 3.88 -2.60 11.08
C LEU A 367 3.39 -2.08 9.71
N HIS A 368 2.08 -2.16 9.47
CA HIS A 368 1.47 -1.84 8.17
C HIS A 368 1.88 -0.47 7.61
N LEU A 369 2.12 0.53 8.47
CA LEU A 369 2.53 1.86 8.02
C LEU A 369 3.95 1.90 7.43
N VAL A 370 4.77 0.90 7.69
CA VAL A 370 6.18 0.83 7.27
C VAL A 370 6.55 -0.49 6.60
N ASP A 371 5.58 -1.27 6.11
CA ASP A 371 5.82 -2.54 5.40
C ASP A 371 6.91 -2.41 4.32
N PHE A 372 6.90 -1.34 3.53
CA PHE A 372 7.96 -1.07 2.54
C PHE A 372 9.26 -0.63 3.19
N ASN A 373 9.19 0.28 4.15
CA ASN A 373 10.37 0.91 4.74
C ASN A 373 11.29 -0.10 5.43
N VAL A 374 10.73 -1.11 6.12
CA VAL A 374 11.52 -2.13 6.84
C VAL A 374 12.36 -3.01 5.92
N ALA A 375 11.98 -3.16 4.64
CA ALA A 375 12.67 -4.01 3.67
C ALA A 375 13.04 -3.27 2.38
N MET A 376 13.00 -1.95 2.35
CA MET A 376 13.11 -1.15 1.12
C MET A 376 14.38 -1.47 0.33
N GLY A 377 15.54 -1.60 0.98
CA GLY A 377 16.79 -1.94 0.32
C GLY A 377 16.75 -3.33 -0.30
N ASN A 378 16.27 -4.34 0.45
CA ASN A 378 16.13 -5.71 -0.08
C ASN A 378 15.23 -5.75 -1.32
N LEU A 379 14.09 -5.03 -1.30
CA LEU A 379 13.15 -4.99 -2.42
C LEU A 379 13.76 -4.34 -3.66
N VAL A 380 14.49 -3.22 -3.50
CA VAL A 380 15.18 -2.53 -4.60
C VAL A 380 16.28 -3.40 -5.21
N ASP A 381 17.06 -4.10 -4.37
CA ASP A 381 18.12 -5.02 -4.80
C ASP A 381 17.55 -6.23 -5.56
N ILE A 382 16.42 -6.78 -5.10
CA ILE A 382 15.72 -7.87 -5.80
C ILE A 382 15.25 -7.41 -7.18
N VAL A 383 14.64 -6.23 -7.28
CA VAL A 383 14.19 -5.67 -8.57
C VAL A 383 15.37 -5.54 -9.54
N GLU A 384 16.53 -5.08 -9.08
CA GLU A 384 17.72 -5.00 -9.91
C GLU A 384 18.18 -6.38 -10.44
N GLN A 385 18.24 -7.40 -9.57
CA GLN A 385 18.65 -8.73 -9.94
C GLN A 385 17.64 -9.40 -10.88
N GLN A 386 16.36 -9.25 -10.62
CA GLN A 386 15.30 -9.75 -11.48
C GLN A 386 15.30 -9.05 -12.85
N ALA A 387 15.54 -7.74 -12.90
CA ALA A 387 15.67 -6.99 -14.14
C ALA A 387 16.83 -7.54 -15.00
N LYS A 388 18.02 -7.72 -14.40
CA LYS A 388 19.18 -8.32 -15.08
C LYS A 388 18.86 -9.70 -15.64
N THR A 389 18.19 -10.55 -14.85
CA THR A 389 17.81 -11.89 -15.28
C THR A 389 16.77 -11.87 -16.40
N TRP A 390 15.78 -10.98 -16.31
CA TRP A 390 14.75 -10.85 -17.33
C TRP A 390 15.33 -10.38 -18.68
N LEU A 391 16.26 -9.41 -18.64
CA LEU A 391 16.96 -8.91 -19.82
C LEU A 391 17.84 -9.98 -20.46
N ALA A 392 18.51 -10.82 -19.67
CA ALA A 392 19.37 -11.88 -20.16
C ALA A 392 18.62 -13.02 -20.89
N LYS A 393 17.30 -13.09 -20.74
CA LYS A 393 16.44 -14.08 -21.42
C LYS A 393 15.89 -13.60 -22.76
N ARG A 394 16.25 -12.37 -23.18
CA ARG A 394 15.78 -11.70 -24.41
C ARG A 394 16.90 -11.41 -25.37
#